data_d747d259dd121a40e1d37f182e5564c6
#
_entry.id   d747d259dd121a40e1d37f182e5564c6
#
_cell.length_a   1.000
_cell.length_b   1.000
_cell.length_c   1.000
_cell.angle_alpha   90.00
_cell.angle_beta   90.00
_cell.angle_gamma   90.00
#
_symmetry.space_group_name_H-M   'P 1'
#
loop_
_entity.id
_entity.type
_entity.pdbx_description
1 polymer ?
#
loop_
_entity_poly.entity_id
_entity_poly.type
_entity_poly.pdbx_seq_one_letter_code
_entity_poly.pdbx_strand_id
1 'polypeptide(L)'
;ADNYNGGRLAAQKLVENGCKNLAFLRIGSPLTSETNKRRDGFVAECEAMQLPCTQKILMDDAPLSEFEHFLEENLKDGRLAFDGIFCVTDKLAVAVIKMLRRMGQRVPEDVQVIGYDGLRAFGDQDYYCSTIIQPVEAMAETCVDLVLQDSHANTPSLLCLPVRYAYGGTTKA
;
A
#
# COMPACT_ATOMS: atom_id res chain seq x y z
N ALA A 1 11.52 1.50 8.11
CA ALA A 1 10.09 1.30 8.40
C ALA A 1 9.77 -0.20 8.46
N ASP A 2 8.77 -0.56 9.26
CA ASP A 2 8.28 -1.93 9.35
C ASP A 2 7.35 -2.25 8.17
N ASN A 3 7.95 -2.59 7.04
CA ASN A 3 7.23 -2.83 5.78
C ASN A 3 6.34 -4.08 5.82
N TYR A 4 6.74 -5.13 6.56
CA TYR A 4 5.94 -6.34 6.68
C TYR A 4 4.65 -6.06 7.48
N ASN A 5 4.76 -5.47 8.66
CA ASN A 5 3.58 -5.09 9.43
C ASN A 5 2.74 -4.01 8.73
N GLY A 6 3.36 -3.14 7.92
CA GLY A 6 2.63 -2.19 7.09
C GLY A 6 1.72 -2.86 6.05
N GLY A 7 2.20 -3.95 5.42
CA GLY A 7 1.37 -4.77 4.54
C GLY A 7 0.20 -5.43 5.29
N ARG A 8 0.46 -6.02 6.45
CA ARG A 8 -0.58 -6.59 7.32
C ARG A 8 -1.64 -5.55 7.70
N LEU A 9 -1.20 -4.38 8.14
CA LEU A 9 -2.10 -3.29 8.54
C LEU A 9 -2.99 -2.83 7.37
N ALA A 10 -2.48 -2.80 6.13
CA ALA A 10 -3.29 -2.48 4.96
C ALA A 10 -4.42 -3.50 4.75
N ALA A 11 -4.13 -4.81 4.85
CA ALA A 11 -5.15 -5.85 4.75
C ALA A 11 -6.19 -5.72 5.87
N GLN A 12 -5.75 -5.56 7.12
CA GLN A 12 -6.62 -5.38 8.29
C GLN A 12 -7.59 -4.21 8.08
N LYS A 13 -7.08 -3.05 7.62
CA LYS A 13 -7.91 -1.86 7.39
C LYS A 13 -8.95 -2.06 6.29
N LEU A 14 -8.61 -2.73 5.20
CA LEU A 14 -9.58 -3.06 4.16
C LEU A 14 -10.68 -3.98 4.69
N VAL A 15 -10.31 -4.99 5.48
CA VAL A 15 -11.26 -5.95 6.07
C VAL A 15 -12.15 -5.30 7.13
N GLU A 16 -11.57 -4.48 8.02
CA GLU A 16 -12.33 -3.68 9.00
C GLU A 16 -13.38 -2.81 8.32
N ASN A 17 -13.07 -2.29 7.12
CA ASN A 17 -13.99 -1.49 6.30
C ASN A 17 -14.91 -2.33 5.39
N GLY A 18 -14.97 -3.65 5.61
CA GLY A 18 -15.93 -4.56 4.99
C GLY A 18 -15.51 -5.19 3.67
N CYS A 19 -14.27 -5.03 3.22
CA CYS A 19 -13.76 -5.72 2.03
C CYS A 19 -13.62 -7.22 2.27
N LYS A 20 -13.92 -8.02 1.23
CA LYS A 20 -13.90 -9.49 1.27
C LYS A 20 -13.05 -10.12 0.19
N ASN A 21 -12.77 -9.40 -0.87
CA ASN A 21 -11.96 -9.84 -1.99
C ASN A 21 -10.86 -8.82 -2.22
N LEU A 22 -9.63 -9.18 -1.90
CA LEU A 22 -8.53 -8.23 -1.89
C LEU A 22 -7.63 -8.39 -3.11
N ALA A 23 -7.02 -7.29 -3.54
CA ALA A 23 -5.97 -7.29 -4.56
C ALA A 23 -4.74 -6.52 -4.08
N PHE A 24 -3.56 -7.01 -4.48
CA PHE A 24 -2.29 -6.35 -4.30
C PHE A 24 -1.70 -5.93 -5.64
N LEU A 25 -1.36 -4.66 -5.78
CA LEU A 25 -0.77 -4.11 -7.00
C LEU A 25 0.62 -3.54 -6.73
N ARG A 26 1.59 -3.93 -7.57
CA ARG A 26 2.96 -3.48 -7.46
C ARG A 26 3.58 -3.24 -8.83
N ILE A 27 4.40 -2.19 -8.92
CA ILE A 27 5.40 -1.99 -9.98
C ILE A 27 6.78 -1.91 -9.34
N GLY A 28 7.78 -2.53 -9.94
CA GLY A 28 9.14 -2.49 -9.45
C GLY A 28 9.90 -3.82 -9.58
N SER A 29 11.23 -3.72 -9.51
CA SER A 29 12.12 -4.87 -9.56
C SER A 29 11.81 -5.89 -8.46
N PRO A 30 11.81 -7.21 -8.75
CA PRO A 30 11.66 -8.25 -7.74
C PRO A 30 12.80 -8.28 -6.71
N LEU A 31 13.91 -7.59 -7.01
CA LEU A 31 15.07 -7.49 -6.12
C LEU A 31 14.88 -6.49 -4.97
N THR A 32 13.83 -5.66 -5.01
CA THR A 32 13.56 -4.67 -3.94
C THR A 32 12.97 -5.36 -2.72
N SER A 33 13.79 -5.67 -1.72
CA SER A 33 13.39 -6.42 -0.52
C SER A 33 12.27 -5.72 0.28
N GLU A 34 12.28 -4.39 0.36
CA GLU A 34 11.33 -3.65 1.21
C GLU A 34 9.89 -3.67 0.65
N THR A 35 9.74 -3.53 -0.66
CA THR A 35 8.42 -3.65 -1.30
C THR A 35 7.90 -5.09 -1.33
N ASN A 36 8.81 -6.08 -1.33
CA ASN A 36 8.44 -7.50 -1.14
C ASN A 36 7.87 -7.72 0.26
N LYS A 37 8.47 -7.14 1.31
CA LYS A 37 7.95 -7.24 2.68
C LYS A 37 6.53 -6.69 2.80
N ARG A 38 6.20 -5.59 2.11
CA ARG A 38 4.83 -5.04 2.05
C ARG A 38 3.86 -6.06 1.49
N ARG A 39 4.22 -6.69 0.35
CA ARG A 39 3.43 -7.77 -0.26
C ARG A 39 3.27 -8.96 0.68
N ASP A 40 4.39 -9.43 1.22
CA ASP A 40 4.41 -10.67 2.01
C ASP A 40 3.57 -10.51 3.28
N GLY A 41 3.63 -9.34 3.92
CA GLY A 41 2.76 -9.01 5.06
C GLY A 41 1.28 -8.95 4.67
N PHE A 42 0.94 -8.33 3.54
CA PHE A 42 -0.44 -8.23 3.05
C PHE A 42 -1.01 -9.62 2.72
N VAL A 43 -0.26 -10.44 1.99
CA VAL A 43 -0.68 -11.79 1.61
C VAL A 43 -0.82 -12.68 2.84
N ALA A 44 0.15 -12.64 3.76
CA ALA A 44 0.08 -13.44 4.99
C ALA A 44 -1.16 -13.08 5.85
N GLU A 45 -1.54 -11.81 5.89
CA GLU A 45 -2.75 -11.40 6.62
C GLU A 45 -4.03 -11.87 5.91
N CYS A 46 -4.08 -11.78 4.57
CA CYS A 46 -5.19 -12.34 3.79
C CYS A 46 -5.34 -13.85 4.03
N GLU A 47 -4.25 -14.59 4.02
CA GLU A 47 -4.23 -16.04 4.31
C GLU A 47 -4.73 -16.35 5.72
N ALA A 48 -4.24 -15.60 6.72
CA ALA A 48 -4.67 -15.76 8.13
C ALA A 48 -6.17 -15.50 8.31
N MET A 49 -6.74 -14.59 7.53
CA MET A 49 -8.17 -14.28 7.52
C MET A 49 -8.98 -15.16 6.55
N GLN A 50 -8.34 -16.07 5.82
CA GLN A 50 -8.95 -16.94 4.81
C GLN A 50 -9.67 -16.16 3.69
N LEU A 51 -9.09 -15.04 3.27
CA LEU A 51 -9.62 -14.17 2.22
C LEU A 51 -8.87 -14.35 0.90
N PRO A 52 -9.58 -14.29 -0.24
CA PRO A 52 -8.92 -14.30 -1.55
C PRO A 52 -8.07 -13.04 -1.74
N CYS A 53 -6.86 -13.23 -2.26
CA CYS A 53 -5.93 -12.16 -2.57
C CYS A 53 -5.38 -12.32 -3.99
N THR A 54 -5.83 -11.48 -4.91
CA THR A 54 -5.32 -11.42 -6.28
C THR A 54 -4.09 -10.52 -6.34
N GLN A 55 -3.04 -10.93 -7.06
CA GLN A 55 -1.81 -10.14 -7.17
C GLN A 55 -1.52 -9.79 -8.63
N LYS A 56 -1.18 -8.53 -8.90
CA LYS A 56 -0.59 -8.09 -10.18
C LYS A 56 0.70 -7.35 -9.90
N ILE A 57 1.79 -7.92 -10.39
CA ILE A 57 3.15 -7.38 -10.22
C ILE A 57 3.71 -7.08 -11.60
N LEU A 58 4.10 -5.84 -11.83
CA LEU A 58 4.74 -5.38 -13.04
C LEU A 58 6.21 -5.05 -12.79
N MET A 59 7.03 -5.19 -13.82
CA MET A 59 8.43 -4.74 -13.81
C MET A 59 8.53 -3.21 -13.95
N ASP A 60 9.68 -2.63 -13.62
CA ASP A 60 9.90 -1.18 -13.61
C ASP A 60 9.67 -0.51 -14.97
N ASP A 61 9.93 -1.22 -16.06
CA ASP A 61 9.78 -0.75 -17.44
C ASP A 61 8.39 -1.03 -18.05
N ALA A 62 7.53 -1.72 -17.32
CA ALA A 62 6.19 -2.02 -17.80
C ALA A 62 5.31 -0.76 -17.82
N PRO A 63 4.51 -0.55 -18.87
CA PRO A 63 3.61 0.60 -18.94
C PRO A 63 2.47 0.46 -17.93
N LEU A 64 2.03 1.58 -17.37
CA LEU A 64 0.90 1.59 -16.43
C LEU A 64 -0.42 1.08 -17.03
N SER A 65 -0.55 1.08 -18.36
CA SER A 65 -1.70 0.48 -19.08
C SER A 65 -1.88 -1.02 -18.82
N GLU A 66 -0.84 -1.71 -18.40
CA GLU A 66 -0.94 -3.11 -17.96
C GLU A 66 -1.82 -3.28 -16.71
N PHE A 67 -1.84 -2.29 -15.81
CA PHE A 67 -2.80 -2.30 -14.70
C PHE A 67 -4.22 -1.99 -15.17
N GLU A 68 -4.38 -1.07 -16.12
CA GLU A 68 -5.69 -0.78 -16.72
C GLU A 68 -6.28 -2.03 -17.37
N HIS A 69 -5.49 -2.74 -18.18
CA HIS A 69 -5.90 -4.02 -18.77
C HIS A 69 -6.22 -5.08 -17.71
N PHE A 70 -5.39 -5.22 -16.67
CA PHE A 70 -5.67 -6.13 -15.55
C PHE A 70 -6.99 -5.80 -14.84
N LEU A 71 -7.28 -4.51 -14.63
CA LEU A 71 -8.55 -4.08 -14.03
C LEU A 71 -9.74 -4.41 -14.95
N GLU A 72 -9.60 -4.17 -16.27
CA GLU A 72 -10.62 -4.50 -17.27
C GLU A 72 -10.93 -6.00 -17.34
N GLU A 73 -9.90 -6.86 -17.32
CA GLU A 73 -10.08 -8.31 -17.31
C GLU A 73 -10.82 -8.82 -16.06
N ASN A 74 -10.70 -8.10 -14.95
CA ASN A 74 -11.37 -8.40 -13.68
C ASN A 74 -12.72 -7.68 -13.50
N LEU A 75 -13.16 -6.91 -14.50
CA LEU A 75 -14.45 -6.22 -14.49
C LEU A 75 -15.52 -7.07 -15.20
N LYS A 76 -16.53 -7.51 -14.47
CA LYS A 76 -17.67 -8.27 -15.00
C LYS A 76 -18.97 -7.62 -14.58
N ASP A 77 -19.88 -7.39 -15.54
CA ASP A 77 -21.19 -6.78 -15.29
C ASP A 77 -21.10 -5.47 -14.49
N GLY A 78 -20.08 -4.65 -14.77
CA GLY A 78 -19.82 -3.37 -14.12
C GLY A 78 -19.27 -3.46 -12.70
N ARG A 79 -18.86 -4.65 -12.24
CA ARG A 79 -18.26 -4.88 -10.92
C ARG A 79 -16.88 -5.53 -11.02
N LEU A 80 -15.95 -5.05 -10.22
CA LEU A 80 -14.65 -5.70 -10.09
C LEU A 80 -14.77 -7.01 -9.28
N ALA A 81 -13.87 -7.95 -9.58
CA ALA A 81 -13.75 -9.20 -8.83
C ALA A 81 -13.23 -8.99 -7.39
N PHE A 82 -12.69 -7.82 -7.08
CA PHE A 82 -12.18 -7.42 -5.77
C PHE A 82 -12.76 -6.06 -5.35
N ASP A 83 -12.96 -5.89 -4.06
CA ASP A 83 -13.57 -4.71 -3.42
C ASP A 83 -12.57 -3.90 -2.57
N GLY A 84 -11.36 -4.43 -2.38
CA GLY A 84 -10.24 -3.76 -1.70
C GLY A 84 -8.92 -3.94 -2.44
N ILE A 85 -8.20 -2.84 -2.67
CA ILE A 85 -6.90 -2.82 -3.35
C ILE A 85 -5.84 -2.21 -2.45
N PHE A 86 -4.74 -2.93 -2.25
CA PHE A 86 -3.52 -2.38 -1.68
C PHE A 86 -2.49 -2.14 -2.78
N CYS A 87 -2.12 -0.88 -2.98
CA CYS A 87 -1.05 -0.47 -3.88
C CYS A 87 0.25 -0.27 -3.11
N VAL A 88 1.35 -0.80 -3.64
CA VAL A 88 2.67 -0.80 -2.97
C VAL A 88 3.21 0.59 -2.64
N THR A 89 2.72 1.65 -3.31
CA THR A 89 3.04 3.07 -3.07
C THR A 89 1.83 3.96 -3.30
N ASP A 90 1.83 5.16 -2.73
CA ASP A 90 0.79 6.18 -2.96
C ASP A 90 0.74 6.64 -4.42
N LYS A 91 1.89 6.73 -5.10
CA LYS A 91 1.94 7.08 -6.53
C LYS A 91 1.15 6.08 -7.37
N LEU A 92 1.31 4.79 -7.10
CA LEU A 92 0.55 3.75 -7.79
C LEU A 92 -0.93 3.81 -7.40
N ALA A 93 -1.25 4.02 -6.13
CA ALA A 93 -2.63 4.15 -5.66
C ALA A 93 -3.38 5.27 -6.39
N VAL A 94 -2.78 6.46 -6.51
CA VAL A 94 -3.37 7.59 -7.23
C VAL A 94 -3.61 7.26 -8.71
N ALA A 95 -2.67 6.56 -9.37
CA ALA A 95 -2.86 6.14 -10.75
C ALA A 95 -4.01 5.14 -10.89
N VAL A 96 -4.07 4.14 -10.03
CA VAL A 96 -5.13 3.12 -9.99
C VAL A 96 -6.50 3.74 -9.72
N ILE A 97 -6.60 4.68 -8.77
CA ILE A 97 -7.86 5.41 -8.47
C ILE A 97 -8.36 6.16 -9.71
N LYS A 98 -7.46 6.79 -10.48
CA LYS A 98 -7.84 7.46 -11.73
C LYS A 98 -8.34 6.47 -12.79
N MET A 99 -7.71 5.29 -12.92
CA MET A 99 -8.15 4.23 -13.82
C MET A 99 -9.55 3.73 -13.42
N LEU A 100 -9.74 3.38 -12.14
CA LEU A 100 -11.02 2.93 -11.60
C LEU A 100 -12.16 3.92 -11.88
N ARG A 101 -11.92 5.21 -11.64
CA ARG A 101 -12.91 6.26 -11.90
C ARG A 101 -13.26 6.38 -13.40
N ARG A 102 -12.26 6.26 -14.31
CA ARG A 102 -12.52 6.23 -15.76
C ARG A 102 -13.36 5.02 -16.19
N MET A 103 -13.22 3.90 -15.48
CA MET A 103 -13.98 2.68 -15.69
C MET A 103 -15.37 2.72 -15.00
N GLY A 104 -15.77 3.86 -14.44
CA GLY A 104 -17.07 4.03 -13.78
C GLY A 104 -17.15 3.46 -12.36
N GLN A 105 -16.02 3.04 -11.77
CA GLN A 105 -15.97 2.55 -10.39
C GLN A 105 -15.88 3.72 -9.41
N ARG A 106 -16.73 3.73 -8.39
CA ARG A 106 -16.70 4.72 -7.32
C ARG A 106 -15.71 4.28 -6.24
N VAL A 107 -14.83 5.19 -5.84
CA VAL A 107 -13.88 4.98 -4.75
C VAL A 107 -14.24 6.00 -3.65
N PRO A 108 -14.62 5.54 -2.46
CA PRO A 108 -14.46 4.20 -1.89
C PRO A 108 -15.72 3.28 -1.99
N GLU A 109 -16.83 3.68 -2.61
CA GLU A 109 -18.13 3.01 -2.48
C GLU A 109 -18.14 1.61 -3.10
N ASP A 110 -17.62 1.45 -4.32
CA ASP A 110 -17.57 0.18 -5.05
C ASP A 110 -16.27 -0.58 -4.79
N VAL A 111 -15.15 0.13 -4.70
CA VAL A 111 -13.82 -0.41 -4.40
C VAL A 111 -13.01 0.53 -3.52
N GLN A 112 -12.36 0.00 -2.49
CA GLN A 112 -11.53 0.75 -1.58
C GLN A 112 -10.05 0.63 -1.98
N VAL A 113 -9.27 1.70 -1.82
CA VAL A 113 -7.85 1.70 -2.19
C VAL A 113 -7.01 2.23 -1.03
N ILE A 114 -5.95 1.50 -0.69
CA ILE A 114 -4.91 1.93 0.25
C ILE A 114 -3.58 2.00 -0.51
N GLY A 115 -2.84 3.08 -0.30
CA GLY A 115 -1.46 3.27 -0.74
C GLY A 115 -0.44 3.00 0.37
N TYR A 116 0.79 3.41 0.12
CA TYR A 116 1.90 3.35 1.06
C TYR A 116 2.82 4.53 0.81
N ASP A 117 3.38 5.12 1.83
CA ASP A 117 4.39 6.17 1.98
C ASP A 117 3.89 7.37 2.80
N GLY A 118 2.60 7.70 2.76
CA GLY A 118 2.01 8.84 3.48
C GLY A 118 2.20 10.16 2.75
N LEU A 119 2.10 10.16 1.41
CA LEU A 119 2.25 11.38 0.61
C LEU A 119 1.05 12.32 0.80
N ARG A 120 1.37 13.60 1.02
CA ARG A 120 0.38 14.68 1.17
C ARG A 120 0.29 15.53 -0.08
N ALA A 121 -0.90 16.08 -0.34
CA ALA A 121 -1.10 17.10 -1.35
C ALA A 121 -0.30 18.37 -0.99
N PHE A 122 0.29 19.02 -1.99
CA PHE A 122 1.09 20.21 -1.78
C PHE A 122 0.23 21.35 -1.21
N GLY A 123 0.60 21.83 -0.05
CA GLY A 123 -0.13 22.91 0.65
C GLY A 123 -1.32 22.44 1.49
N ASP A 124 -1.71 21.16 1.41
CA ASP A 124 -2.79 20.57 2.17
C ASP A 124 -2.30 19.67 3.30
N GLN A 125 -3.12 19.53 4.34
CA GLN A 125 -2.88 18.56 5.40
C GLN A 125 -3.41 17.15 5.02
N ASP A 126 -4.19 17.06 3.93
CA ASP A 126 -4.84 15.83 3.51
C ASP A 126 -3.90 14.92 2.71
N TYR A 127 -4.07 13.62 2.87
CA TYR A 127 -3.38 12.63 2.08
C TYR A 127 -4.03 12.47 0.70
N TYR A 128 -3.24 12.13 -0.32
CA TYR A 128 -3.75 11.83 -1.68
C TYR A 128 -4.70 10.63 -1.74
N CYS A 129 -4.53 9.70 -0.81
CA CYS A 129 -5.36 8.51 -0.64
C CYS A 129 -5.21 8.00 0.80
N SER A 130 -6.06 7.10 1.23
CA SER A 130 -5.84 6.32 2.45
C SER A 130 -4.52 5.56 2.31
N THR A 131 -3.65 5.59 3.32
CA THR A 131 -2.26 5.18 3.16
C THR A 131 -1.66 4.62 4.42
N ILE A 132 -0.61 3.81 4.26
CA ILE A 132 0.29 3.42 5.35
C ILE A 132 1.46 4.41 5.37
N ILE A 133 1.56 5.16 6.47
CA ILE A 133 2.57 6.21 6.63
C ILE A 133 3.88 5.62 7.12
N GLN A 134 4.96 5.96 6.42
CA GLN A 134 6.32 5.73 6.91
C GLN A 134 6.70 6.78 7.95
N PRO A 135 7.36 6.41 9.07
CA PRO A 135 7.79 7.34 10.12
C PRO A 135 9.08 8.08 9.71
N VAL A 136 9.02 8.90 8.65
CA VAL A 136 10.21 9.50 8.01
C VAL A 136 10.98 10.40 8.97
N GLU A 137 10.27 11.22 9.78
CA GLU A 137 10.90 12.08 10.78
C GLU A 137 11.65 11.25 11.82
N ALA A 138 10.99 10.24 12.41
CA ALA A 138 11.63 9.36 13.39
C ALA A 138 12.79 8.55 12.80
N MET A 139 12.72 8.18 11.51
CA MET A 139 13.83 7.55 10.80
C MET A 139 15.01 8.49 10.67
N ALA A 140 14.77 9.76 10.32
CA ALA A 140 15.83 10.77 10.19
C ALA A 140 16.48 11.07 11.55
N GLU A 141 15.70 11.30 12.61
CA GLU A 141 16.17 11.49 13.98
C GLU A 141 17.03 10.30 14.43
N THR A 142 16.53 9.08 14.27
CA THR A 142 17.25 7.86 14.62
C THR A 142 18.58 7.75 13.87
N CYS A 143 18.63 8.07 12.58
CA CYS A 143 19.87 8.05 11.81
C CYS A 143 20.87 9.06 12.34
N VAL A 144 20.45 10.27 12.68
CA VAL A 144 21.33 11.31 13.26
C VAL A 144 21.86 10.85 14.62
N ASP A 145 21.02 10.34 15.49
CA ASP A 145 21.40 9.86 16.82
C ASP A 145 22.43 8.74 16.72
N LEU A 146 22.24 7.78 15.81
CA LEU A 146 23.19 6.69 15.60
C LEU A 146 24.55 7.17 15.08
N VAL A 147 24.59 8.21 14.26
CA VAL A 147 25.83 8.80 13.74
C VAL A 147 26.58 9.57 14.83
N LEU A 148 25.84 10.25 15.73
CA LEU A 148 26.43 11.07 16.79
C LEU A 148 26.86 10.25 18.03
N GLN A 149 26.47 8.99 18.14
CA GLN A 149 26.90 8.11 19.23
C GLN A 149 28.35 7.67 19.02
N ASP A 150 29.26 8.02 19.98
CA ASP A 150 30.68 7.69 19.93
C ASP A 150 31.00 6.19 20.09
N SER A 151 30.03 5.36 20.47
CA SER A 151 30.25 3.93 20.70
C SER A 151 29.36 3.07 19.82
N HIS A 152 29.94 2.43 18.83
CA HIS A 152 29.25 1.45 17.95
C HIS A 152 29.04 0.06 18.63
N ALA A 153 29.45 -0.11 19.86
CA ALA A 153 29.53 -1.43 20.52
C ALA A 153 28.16 -2.11 20.76
N ASN A 154 27.03 -1.37 20.73
CA ASN A 154 25.69 -1.89 20.97
C ASN A 154 24.64 -1.44 19.94
N THR A 155 25.07 -0.99 18.76
CA THR A 155 24.13 -0.59 17.71
C THR A 155 23.46 -1.84 17.10
N PRO A 156 22.13 -1.96 17.10
CA PRO A 156 21.48 -3.10 16.49
C PRO A 156 21.74 -3.12 15.00
N SER A 157 21.96 -4.30 14.42
CA SER A 157 22.20 -4.49 12.98
C SER A 157 20.98 -4.13 12.12
N LEU A 158 19.78 -4.11 12.72
CA LEU A 158 18.51 -3.74 12.08
C LEU A 158 17.62 -3.04 13.09
N LEU A 159 17.13 -1.85 12.72
CA LEU A 159 16.12 -1.11 13.46
C LEU A 159 14.87 -0.92 12.61
N CYS A 160 13.75 -1.51 13.01
CA CYS A 160 12.45 -1.35 12.35
C CYS A 160 11.58 -0.39 13.15
N LEU A 161 11.20 0.73 12.54
CA LEU A 161 10.29 1.71 13.13
C LEU A 161 8.85 1.42 12.70
N PRO A 162 7.87 1.52 13.62
CA PRO A 162 6.47 1.21 13.33
C PRO A 162 5.87 2.17 12.31
N VAL A 163 4.98 1.64 11.49
CA VAL A 163 4.17 2.41 10.54
C VAL A 163 2.76 2.60 11.09
N ARG A 164 1.98 3.51 10.50
CA ARG A 164 0.60 3.75 10.89
C ARG A 164 -0.30 3.97 9.69
N TYR A 165 -1.57 3.66 9.82
CA TYR A 165 -2.58 3.97 8.82
C TYR A 165 -3.03 5.43 8.96
N ALA A 166 -3.32 6.07 7.81
CA ALA A 166 -4.01 7.34 7.73
C ALA A 166 -5.17 7.28 6.72
N TYR A 167 -6.30 7.83 7.11
CA TYR A 167 -7.45 8.02 6.25
C TYR A 167 -7.19 9.15 5.25
N GLY A 168 -7.54 8.94 3.97
CA GLY A 168 -7.39 9.89 2.87
C GLY A 168 -8.56 9.83 1.89
N GLY A 169 -9.76 9.42 2.36
CA GLY A 169 -10.99 9.44 1.56
C GLY A 169 -11.14 8.34 0.51
N THR A 170 -10.22 7.39 0.42
CA THR A 170 -10.27 6.28 -0.55
C THR A 170 -10.60 4.92 0.06
N THR A 171 -10.91 4.93 1.36
CA THR A 171 -11.53 3.83 2.11
C THR A 171 -12.79 4.34 2.78
N LYS A 172 -13.67 3.44 3.19
CA LYS A 172 -14.79 3.79 4.07
C LYS A 172 -14.24 4.19 5.44
N ALA A 173 -14.95 5.06 6.14
CA ALA A 173 -14.60 5.52 7.48
C ALA A 173 -15.12 4.55 8.53
#